data_7ab2d9873d58340478e58edd3d870e99
#
_entry.id   7ab2d9873d58340478e58edd3d870e99
#
_cell.length_a   1.000
_cell.length_b   1.000
_cell.length_c   1.000
_cell.angle_alpha   90.00
_cell.angle_beta   90.00
_cell.angle_gamma   90.00
#
_symmetry.space_group_name_H-M   'P 1'
#
loop_
_entity.id
_entity.type
_entity.pdbx_description
1 polymer ?
#
loop_
_entity_poly.entity_id
_entity_poly.type
_entity_poly.pdbx_seq_one_letter_code
_entity_poly.pdbx_strand_id
1 'polypeptide(L)'
;MYSIVYITIHMATKATDIDVKLFQIGHMEDSTTVSSQKIAWINYETNRGKLNIQTPVFVTETCGIPREGVYYPTDRSRAFFKLPFCHERARHSDEMDYCAMGKFYNKLVELDKYFGSEEVKLQLFGDKMASKYEYQPIVRHPERDDEEEDVNDMSSTKAVKDYYRPPYAKIKLPLNDSETPLFRLLDKKDDGGGTREIPLNNFSDVTKHMRYMTKHRMIIDVQKLYAMKTSSGGDKRKYGVTVRLVAAECTNRAEVTNNKCVDSFDD
;
A
#
# COMPACT_ATOMS: atom_id res chain seq x y z
N MET A 1 -5.63 -2.49 -29.23
CA MET A 1 -4.98 -2.08 -27.97
C MET A 1 -5.70 -2.55 -26.68
N TYR A 2 -6.91 -3.13 -26.79
CA TYR A 2 -7.71 -3.66 -25.66
C TYR A 2 -7.20 -5.00 -25.08
N SER A 3 -6.38 -5.74 -25.83
CA SER A 3 -5.99 -7.10 -25.47
C SER A 3 -5.01 -7.21 -24.30
N ILE A 4 -4.15 -6.19 -24.09
CA ILE A 4 -3.10 -6.23 -23.06
C ILE A 4 -3.66 -5.96 -21.65
N VAL A 5 -4.74 -5.16 -21.54
CA VAL A 5 -5.41 -4.87 -20.27
C VAL A 5 -6.02 -6.11 -19.66
N TYR A 6 -6.73 -6.88 -20.48
CA TYR A 6 -7.34 -8.14 -20.06
C TYR A 6 -6.30 -9.16 -19.58
N ILE A 7 -5.16 -9.23 -20.25
CA ILE A 7 -4.10 -10.18 -19.91
C ILE A 7 -3.50 -9.88 -18.53
N THR A 8 -3.29 -8.59 -18.17
CA THR A 8 -2.67 -8.22 -16.88
C THR A 8 -3.63 -8.45 -15.71
N ILE A 9 -4.92 -8.19 -15.89
CA ILE A 9 -5.94 -8.40 -14.85
C ILE A 9 -6.22 -9.89 -14.65
N HIS A 10 -6.23 -10.68 -15.71
CA HIS A 10 -6.45 -12.13 -15.63
C HIS A 10 -5.25 -12.93 -15.09
N MET A 11 -4.06 -12.35 -15.00
CA MET A 11 -2.87 -12.99 -14.46
C MET A 11 -2.55 -12.61 -13.01
N ALA A 12 -3.42 -11.87 -12.34
CA ALA A 12 -3.23 -11.54 -10.94
C ALA A 12 -3.66 -12.73 -10.05
N THR A 13 -2.76 -13.12 -9.16
CA THR A 13 -2.99 -14.18 -8.17
C THR A 13 -3.89 -13.64 -7.05
N LYS A 14 -4.90 -14.40 -6.65
CA LYS A 14 -5.63 -14.07 -5.42
C LYS A 14 -4.72 -14.29 -4.22
N ALA A 15 -4.86 -13.47 -3.20
CA ALA A 15 -4.02 -13.58 -2.01
C ALA A 15 -4.08 -14.99 -1.38
N THR A 16 -5.25 -15.64 -1.41
CA THR A 16 -5.45 -17.00 -0.89
C THR A 16 -4.65 -18.07 -1.62
N ASP A 17 -4.25 -17.81 -2.86
CA ASP A 17 -3.61 -18.80 -3.74
C ASP A 17 -2.07 -18.65 -3.75
N ILE A 18 -1.54 -17.76 -2.90
CA ILE A 18 -0.10 -17.55 -2.76
C ILE A 18 0.49 -18.61 -1.84
N ASP A 19 1.50 -19.34 -2.32
CA ASP A 19 2.31 -20.25 -1.52
C ASP A 19 3.71 -19.64 -1.32
N VAL A 20 4.08 -19.42 -0.05
CA VAL A 20 5.39 -18.82 0.29
C VAL A 20 6.58 -19.70 -0.12
N LYS A 21 6.36 -21.00 -0.32
CA LYS A 21 7.39 -21.95 -0.75
C LYS A 21 7.82 -21.77 -2.20
N LEU A 22 7.01 -21.09 -3.00
CA LEU A 22 7.28 -20.84 -4.42
C LEU A 22 8.14 -19.58 -4.65
N PHE A 23 8.55 -18.89 -3.58
CA PHE A 23 9.46 -17.76 -3.72
C PHE A 23 10.91 -18.21 -3.87
N GLN A 24 11.57 -17.61 -4.82
CA GLN A 24 13.01 -17.70 -5.02
C GLN A 24 13.60 -16.29 -4.87
N ILE A 25 14.52 -16.13 -3.93
CA ILE A 25 15.12 -14.83 -3.62
C ILE A 25 16.55 -14.83 -4.21
N GLY A 26 16.83 -13.84 -5.06
CA GLY A 26 18.15 -13.64 -5.62
C GLY A 26 19.16 -13.07 -4.63
N HIS A 27 20.39 -12.90 -5.07
CA HIS A 27 21.45 -12.27 -4.25
C HIS A 27 21.24 -10.76 -4.13
N MET A 28 21.76 -10.19 -3.03
CA MET A 28 21.79 -8.75 -2.85
C MET A 28 22.82 -8.09 -3.75
N GLU A 29 22.38 -7.16 -4.58
CA GLU A 29 23.21 -6.36 -5.48
C GLU A 29 22.97 -4.85 -5.25
N ASP A 30 23.90 -4.02 -5.71
CA ASP A 30 23.73 -2.57 -5.60
C ASP A 30 22.60 -2.10 -6.52
N SER A 31 21.73 -1.23 -6.00
CA SER A 31 20.66 -0.66 -6.82
C SER A 31 21.24 0.33 -7.84
N THR A 32 20.87 0.16 -9.11
CA THR A 32 21.23 1.09 -10.19
C THR A 32 20.44 2.41 -10.14
N THR A 33 19.27 2.41 -9.47
CA THR A 33 18.39 3.59 -9.43
C THR A 33 18.48 4.36 -8.13
N VAL A 34 18.84 3.71 -7.01
CA VAL A 34 18.93 4.34 -5.68
C VAL A 34 20.26 3.95 -5.05
N SER A 35 21.24 4.86 -5.12
CA SER A 35 22.62 4.61 -4.66
C SER A 35 22.74 4.21 -3.19
N SER A 36 21.82 4.65 -2.33
CA SER A 36 21.75 4.34 -0.89
C SER A 36 21.18 2.97 -0.58
N GLN A 37 20.78 2.17 -1.59
CA GLN A 37 20.12 0.88 -1.41
C GLN A 37 20.83 -0.24 -2.13
N LYS A 38 20.65 -1.45 -1.59
CA LYS A 38 20.83 -2.72 -2.27
C LYS A 38 19.48 -3.33 -2.59
N ILE A 39 19.42 -4.21 -3.57
CA ILE A 39 18.20 -4.91 -3.99
C ILE A 39 18.48 -6.39 -4.16
N ALA A 40 17.46 -7.23 -3.89
CA ALA A 40 17.42 -8.62 -4.29
C ALA A 40 16.10 -8.88 -5.02
N TRP A 41 16.16 -9.49 -6.19
CA TRP A 41 14.96 -9.82 -6.96
C TRP A 41 14.23 -10.99 -6.34
N ILE A 42 12.90 -10.91 -6.35
CA ILE A 42 12.01 -11.97 -5.93
C ILE A 42 11.40 -12.58 -7.19
N ASN A 43 11.61 -13.86 -7.40
CA ASN A 43 10.94 -14.64 -8.42
C ASN A 43 9.87 -15.50 -7.76
N TYR A 44 8.73 -15.64 -8.43
CA TYR A 44 7.67 -16.55 -8.05
C TYR A 44 7.51 -17.60 -9.12
N GLU A 45 7.60 -18.88 -8.79
CA GLU A 45 7.70 -19.98 -9.77
C GLU A 45 6.54 -20.00 -10.77
N THR A 46 5.38 -19.57 -10.34
CA THR A 46 4.24 -19.39 -11.22
C THR A 46 4.24 -17.98 -11.86
N ASN A 47 3.42 -17.75 -12.88
CA ASN A 47 3.23 -16.43 -13.50
C ASN A 47 4.51 -15.80 -14.12
N ARG A 48 5.37 -16.61 -14.74
CA ARG A 48 6.59 -16.13 -15.40
C ARG A 48 7.53 -15.34 -14.47
N GLY A 49 7.62 -15.78 -13.22
CA GLY A 49 8.54 -15.20 -12.24
C GLY A 49 8.04 -13.92 -11.56
N LYS A 50 6.82 -13.45 -11.83
CA LYS A 50 6.27 -12.24 -11.21
C LYS A 50 5.05 -12.56 -10.36
N LEU A 51 5.01 -12.02 -9.15
CA LEU A 51 3.84 -12.12 -8.29
C LEU A 51 3.04 -10.81 -8.34
N ASN A 52 1.95 -10.83 -9.09
CA ASN A 52 0.93 -9.80 -9.08
C ASN A 52 -0.22 -10.26 -8.19
N ILE A 53 -0.52 -9.51 -7.15
CA ILE A 53 -1.58 -9.85 -6.18
C ILE A 53 -2.77 -8.93 -6.41
N GLN A 54 -3.95 -9.50 -6.54
CA GLN A 54 -5.19 -8.73 -6.58
C GLN A 54 -5.68 -8.52 -5.14
N THR A 55 -5.93 -7.25 -4.78
CA THR A 55 -6.57 -6.90 -3.51
C THR A 55 -8.07 -7.18 -3.57
N PRO A 56 -8.72 -7.39 -2.44
CA PRO A 56 -10.17 -7.26 -2.36
C PRO A 56 -10.62 -5.84 -2.73
N VAL A 57 -11.94 -5.66 -2.93
CA VAL A 57 -12.53 -4.33 -3.06
C VAL A 57 -12.57 -3.69 -1.67
N PHE A 58 -12.11 -2.44 -1.56
CA PHE A 58 -12.12 -1.68 -0.32
C PHE A 58 -12.48 -0.22 -0.57
N VAL A 59 -12.88 0.48 0.49
CA VAL A 59 -13.18 1.91 0.46
C VAL A 59 -12.07 2.66 1.20
N THR A 60 -11.63 3.78 0.64
CA THR A 60 -10.62 4.64 1.27
C THR A 60 -11.32 5.57 2.28
N GLU A 61 -11.65 5.08 3.46
CA GLU A 61 -12.26 5.86 4.55
C GLU A 61 -11.24 6.58 5.41
N THR A 62 -10.06 5.99 5.54
CA THR A 62 -8.90 6.53 6.25
C THR A 62 -7.66 6.29 5.41
N CYS A 63 -6.58 7.00 5.62
CA CYS A 63 -5.34 6.79 4.87
C CYS A 63 -5.45 7.18 3.38
N GLY A 64 -4.85 6.42 2.46
CA GLY A 64 -4.81 6.72 1.02
C GLY A 64 -3.52 7.42 0.62
N ILE A 65 -3.61 8.34 -0.35
CA ILE A 65 -2.46 9.14 -0.80
C ILE A 65 -2.26 10.31 0.16
N PRO A 66 -1.04 10.54 0.70
CA PRO A 66 -0.76 11.69 1.56
C PRO A 66 -1.05 13.01 0.84
N ARG A 67 -1.55 13.97 1.60
CA ARG A 67 -1.71 15.34 1.10
C ARG A 67 -0.35 16.01 0.96
N GLU A 68 -0.26 16.92 -0.02
CA GLU A 68 0.89 17.80 -0.13
C GLU A 68 0.99 18.71 1.10
N GLY A 69 2.20 18.93 1.59
CA GLY A 69 2.44 19.73 2.79
C GLY A 69 3.89 19.61 3.27
N VAL A 70 4.14 20.04 4.48
CA VAL A 70 5.49 20.09 5.07
C VAL A 70 6.19 18.74 5.05
N TYR A 71 5.47 17.65 5.37
CA TYR A 71 6.02 16.28 5.40
C TYR A 71 6.17 15.65 4.00
N TYR A 72 5.38 16.10 3.03
CA TYR A 72 5.36 15.56 1.66
C TYR A 72 5.30 16.72 0.65
N PRO A 73 6.41 17.46 0.47
CA PRO A 73 6.42 18.70 -0.31
C PRO A 73 6.40 18.49 -1.83
N THR A 74 6.61 17.25 -2.31
CA THR A 74 6.67 16.94 -3.75
C THR A 74 5.80 15.73 -4.08
N ASP A 75 5.37 15.62 -5.33
CA ASP A 75 4.64 14.45 -5.82
C ASP A 75 5.43 13.15 -5.62
N ARG A 76 6.74 13.18 -5.84
CA ARG A 76 7.63 12.03 -5.60
C ARG A 76 7.66 11.61 -4.13
N SER A 77 7.63 12.55 -3.19
CA SER A 77 7.63 12.26 -1.75
C SER A 77 6.33 11.61 -1.27
N ARG A 78 5.19 11.95 -1.89
CA ARG A 78 3.86 11.45 -1.59
C ARG A 78 3.38 10.33 -2.54
N ALA A 79 4.24 9.85 -3.46
CA ALA A 79 3.90 8.81 -4.43
C ALA A 79 3.78 7.42 -3.79
N PHE A 80 2.89 7.29 -2.83
CA PHE A 80 2.48 6.02 -2.23
C PHE A 80 1.04 6.08 -1.76
N PHE A 81 0.44 4.91 -1.66
CA PHE A 81 -0.90 4.71 -1.13
C PHE A 81 -0.83 3.92 0.16
N LYS A 82 -1.45 4.42 1.23
CA LYS A 82 -1.65 3.68 2.47
C LYS A 82 -2.96 2.92 2.36
N LEU A 83 -2.88 1.62 2.06
CA LEU A 83 -4.03 0.73 1.99
C LEU A 83 -4.41 0.34 3.42
N PRO A 84 -5.57 0.76 3.93
CA PRO A 84 -5.98 0.45 5.30
C PRO A 84 -6.49 -0.98 5.42
N PHE A 85 -6.18 -1.62 6.55
CA PHE A 85 -6.76 -2.90 6.94
C PHE A 85 -7.70 -2.65 8.11
N CYS A 86 -8.90 -3.12 8.02
CA CYS A 86 -9.88 -3.17 9.08
C CYS A 86 -10.68 -1.92 9.39
N HIS A 87 -11.97 -2.17 9.40
CA HIS A 87 -12.96 -1.42 10.14
C HIS A 87 -12.95 -1.85 11.62
N GLU A 88 -13.42 -0.99 12.51
CA GLU A 88 -13.57 -1.27 13.95
C GLU A 88 -14.32 -2.57 14.24
N ARG A 89 -15.25 -2.98 13.38
CA ARG A 89 -15.98 -4.25 13.48
C ARG A 89 -15.11 -5.49 13.39
N ALA A 90 -13.99 -5.43 12.68
CA ALA A 90 -13.08 -6.55 12.53
C ALA A 90 -12.17 -6.78 13.76
N ARG A 91 -12.15 -5.85 14.72
CA ARG A 91 -11.31 -5.97 15.92
C ARG A 91 -11.84 -6.93 16.96
N HIS A 92 -13.14 -7.17 16.98
CA HIS A 92 -13.83 -7.88 18.06
C HIS A 92 -14.37 -9.24 17.64
N SER A 93 -14.14 -9.67 16.40
CA SER A 93 -14.68 -10.92 15.93
C SER A 93 -13.62 -11.72 15.20
N ASP A 94 -13.65 -13.02 15.42
CA ASP A 94 -13.03 -14.02 14.56
C ASP A 94 -13.48 -13.88 13.09
N GLU A 95 -14.34 -12.91 12.78
CA GLU A 95 -14.83 -12.57 11.44
C GLU A 95 -13.74 -12.01 10.51
N MET A 96 -12.59 -11.54 11.03
CA MET A 96 -11.47 -11.12 10.15
C MET A 96 -11.03 -12.23 9.21
N ASP A 97 -11.09 -13.48 9.63
CA ASP A 97 -10.71 -14.63 8.80
C ASP A 97 -11.75 -14.91 7.70
N TYR A 98 -12.98 -14.50 7.90
CA TYR A 98 -14.07 -14.76 6.96
C TYR A 98 -14.26 -13.68 5.91
N CYS A 99 -13.84 -12.43 6.17
CA CYS A 99 -13.93 -11.37 5.17
C CYS A 99 -12.74 -11.43 4.19
N ALA A 100 -12.97 -11.00 2.94
CA ALA A 100 -11.93 -11.01 1.92
C ALA A 100 -10.72 -10.14 2.29
N MET A 101 -10.96 -9.03 3.00
CA MET A 101 -9.88 -8.13 3.46
C MET A 101 -9.08 -8.75 4.60
N GLY A 102 -9.72 -9.49 5.51
CA GLY A 102 -9.05 -10.22 6.57
C GLY A 102 -8.14 -11.33 6.01
N LYS A 103 -8.63 -12.10 5.04
CA LYS A 103 -7.81 -13.10 4.34
C LYS A 103 -6.61 -12.48 3.64
N PHE A 104 -6.81 -11.32 3.02
CA PHE A 104 -5.72 -10.57 2.37
C PHE A 104 -4.70 -10.06 3.40
N TYR A 105 -5.16 -9.48 4.51
CA TYR A 105 -4.32 -9.05 5.63
C TYR A 105 -3.47 -10.21 6.17
N ASN A 106 -4.11 -11.34 6.50
CA ASN A 106 -3.44 -12.51 7.03
C ASN A 106 -2.37 -13.05 6.07
N LYS A 107 -2.65 -13.02 4.75
CA LYS A 107 -1.65 -13.42 3.76
C LYS A 107 -0.47 -12.45 3.72
N LEU A 108 -0.66 -11.14 3.82
CA LEU A 108 0.45 -10.20 3.91
C LEU A 108 1.27 -10.38 5.19
N VAL A 109 0.64 -10.69 6.32
CA VAL A 109 1.33 -11.04 7.56
C VAL A 109 2.14 -12.34 7.41
N GLU A 110 1.62 -13.33 6.67
CA GLU A 110 2.37 -14.55 6.33
C GLU A 110 3.60 -14.24 5.48
N LEU A 111 3.45 -13.36 4.48
CA LEU A 111 4.58 -12.88 3.68
C LEU A 111 5.61 -12.14 4.53
N ASP A 112 5.17 -11.31 5.48
CA ASP A 112 6.05 -10.62 6.42
C ASP A 112 6.83 -11.60 7.30
N LYS A 113 6.19 -12.65 7.80
CA LYS A 113 6.86 -13.72 8.55
C LYS A 113 7.90 -14.44 7.71
N TYR A 114 7.60 -14.73 6.45
CA TYR A 114 8.52 -15.39 5.53
C TYR A 114 9.74 -14.50 5.22
N PHE A 115 9.52 -13.29 4.70
CA PHE A 115 10.61 -12.38 4.31
C PHE A 115 11.39 -11.82 5.50
N GLY A 116 10.77 -11.74 6.67
CA GLY A 116 11.40 -11.32 7.93
C GLY A 116 12.05 -12.47 8.69
N SER A 117 11.97 -13.71 8.20
CA SER A 117 12.56 -14.88 8.87
C SER A 117 14.08 -14.78 8.95
N GLU A 118 14.66 -15.43 9.97
CA GLU A 118 16.12 -15.48 10.13
C GLU A 118 16.77 -16.20 8.95
N GLU A 119 16.11 -17.21 8.39
CA GLU A 119 16.59 -17.95 7.21
C GLU A 119 16.77 -17.03 6.01
N VAL A 120 15.75 -16.26 5.64
CA VAL A 120 15.82 -15.30 4.52
C VAL A 120 16.86 -14.21 4.83
N LYS A 121 16.95 -13.75 6.07
CA LYS A 121 17.92 -12.74 6.47
C LYS A 121 19.38 -13.24 6.34
N LEU A 122 19.64 -14.47 6.75
CA LEU A 122 20.95 -15.12 6.58
C LEU A 122 21.29 -15.35 5.09
N GLN A 123 20.31 -15.77 4.30
CA GLN A 123 20.47 -15.91 2.84
C GLN A 123 20.88 -14.59 2.17
N LEU A 124 20.23 -13.47 2.56
CA LEU A 124 20.46 -12.16 1.97
C LEU A 124 21.78 -11.51 2.39
N PHE A 125 22.17 -11.66 3.64
CA PHE A 125 23.27 -10.88 4.24
C PHE A 125 24.44 -11.71 4.75
N GLY A 126 24.25 -13.02 4.89
CA GLY A 126 25.21 -13.92 5.52
C GLY A 126 25.34 -13.68 7.04
N ASP A 127 25.97 -14.64 7.73
CA ASP A 127 26.04 -14.69 9.20
C ASP A 127 26.61 -13.41 9.82
N LYS A 128 27.66 -12.85 9.22
CA LYS A 128 28.37 -11.68 9.76
C LYS A 128 27.57 -10.38 9.70
N MET A 129 26.65 -10.28 8.75
CA MET A 129 25.93 -9.03 8.48
C MET A 129 24.46 -9.10 8.84
N ALA A 130 23.86 -10.28 8.96
CA ALA A 130 22.44 -10.46 9.23
C ALA A 130 21.97 -9.70 10.50
N SER A 131 22.77 -9.73 11.57
CA SER A 131 22.48 -9.03 12.84
C SER A 131 22.37 -7.50 12.71
N LYS A 132 22.98 -6.91 11.66
CA LYS A 132 22.97 -5.46 11.38
C LYS A 132 21.72 -5.01 10.65
N TYR A 133 20.84 -5.94 10.25
CA TYR A 133 19.64 -5.65 9.49
C TYR A 133 18.38 -5.99 10.29
N GLU A 134 17.36 -5.17 10.11
CA GLU A 134 16.03 -5.32 10.70
C GLU A 134 14.98 -5.26 9.61
N TYR A 135 14.04 -6.21 9.64
CA TYR A 135 12.96 -6.29 8.67
C TYR A 135 11.93 -5.20 8.91
N GLN A 136 11.55 -4.51 7.85
CA GLN A 136 10.46 -3.56 7.85
C GLN A 136 9.24 -4.21 7.19
N PRO A 137 8.17 -4.52 7.96
CA PRO A 137 7.05 -5.27 7.45
C PRO A 137 6.23 -4.52 6.40
N ILE A 138 5.56 -5.27 5.54
CA ILE A 138 4.57 -4.78 4.57
C ILE A 138 3.37 -4.20 5.33
N VAL A 139 2.89 -4.95 6.33
CA VAL A 139 1.81 -4.52 7.23
C VAL A 139 2.39 -3.70 8.36
N ARG A 140 2.05 -2.42 8.38
CA ARG A 140 2.55 -1.46 9.37
C ARG A 140 1.46 -1.11 10.35
N HIS A 141 1.83 -1.07 11.62
CA HIS A 141 1.01 -0.53 12.68
C HIS A 141 1.44 0.92 12.93
N PRO A 142 0.50 1.88 12.93
CA PRO A 142 0.84 3.25 13.32
C PRO A 142 1.36 3.23 14.76
N GLU A 143 2.51 3.84 14.99
CA GLU A 143 2.95 4.13 16.35
C GLU A 143 1.94 5.11 16.96
N ARG A 144 1.64 4.95 18.23
CA ARG A 144 0.95 6.01 18.98
C ARG A 144 1.95 7.16 19.05
N ASP A 145 1.55 8.29 18.47
CA ASP A 145 2.30 9.53 18.66
C ASP A 145 2.07 9.97 20.12
N ASP A 146 2.84 9.38 21.05
CA ASP A 146 2.86 9.80 22.47
C ASP A 146 3.48 11.21 22.64
N GLU A 147 3.84 11.87 21.55
CA GLU A 147 4.56 13.16 21.54
C GLU A 147 3.72 14.38 21.16
N GLU A 148 2.40 14.29 21.08
CA GLU A 148 1.54 15.49 21.01
C GLU A 148 0.85 15.80 22.36
N GLU A 149 1.59 15.70 23.47
CA GLU A 149 1.29 16.51 24.66
C GLU A 149 1.89 17.91 24.47
N ASP A 150 1.29 18.71 23.61
CA ASP A 150 1.45 20.17 23.70
C ASP A 150 0.86 20.64 25.02
N VAL A 151 1.77 20.72 26.01
CA VAL A 151 1.55 21.18 27.39
C VAL A 151 1.32 22.69 27.41
N ASN A 152 0.41 23.25 26.59
CA ASN A 152 0.12 24.69 26.68
C ASN A 152 -1.28 25.10 26.26
N ASP A 153 -2.31 24.28 26.48
CA ASP A 153 -3.67 24.83 26.45
C ASP A 153 -4.57 24.23 27.55
N MET A 154 -4.50 24.82 28.73
CA MET A 154 -5.32 24.47 29.93
C MET A 154 -6.79 24.86 29.80
N SER A 155 -7.35 25.08 28.61
CA SER A 155 -8.72 25.57 28.50
C SER A 155 -9.66 24.77 27.59
N SER A 156 -9.28 23.62 27.06
CA SER A 156 -10.23 22.82 26.29
C SER A 156 -10.36 21.41 26.85
N THR A 157 -11.47 21.15 27.52
CA THR A 157 -12.05 19.82 27.79
C THR A 157 -12.42 19.12 26.48
N LYS A 158 -11.51 19.04 25.52
CA LYS A 158 -11.67 18.16 24.37
C LYS A 158 -11.27 16.77 24.85
N ALA A 159 -12.29 15.93 25.09
CA ALA A 159 -12.09 14.50 25.18
C ALA A 159 -11.15 14.09 24.03
N VAL A 160 -9.95 13.66 24.36
CA VAL A 160 -9.00 13.06 23.39
C VAL A 160 -9.74 11.86 22.82
N LYS A 161 -10.39 12.05 21.68
CA LYS A 161 -10.91 10.93 20.90
C LYS A 161 -9.70 10.14 20.48
N ASP A 162 -9.51 8.99 21.11
CA ASP A 162 -8.48 8.01 20.77
C ASP A 162 -8.71 7.61 19.30
N TYR A 163 -8.09 8.38 18.39
CA TYR A 163 -8.26 8.22 16.94
C TYR A 163 -7.54 6.95 16.54
N TYR A 164 -8.28 5.88 16.48
CA TYR A 164 -7.74 4.62 15.99
C TYR A 164 -7.30 4.75 14.55
N ARG A 165 -6.00 4.60 14.35
CA ARG A 165 -5.40 4.47 13.03
C ARG A 165 -5.26 2.98 12.71
N PRO A 166 -5.98 2.44 11.69
CA PRO A 166 -5.87 1.03 11.36
C PRO A 166 -4.46 0.67 10.85
N PRO A 167 -4.05 -0.60 11.01
CA PRO A 167 -2.89 -1.11 10.29
C PRO A 167 -3.03 -0.84 8.79
N TYR A 168 -1.92 -0.66 8.12
CA TYR A 168 -1.91 -0.36 6.68
C TYR A 168 -0.73 -0.98 5.95
N ALA A 169 -0.89 -1.22 4.64
CA ALA A 169 0.23 -1.50 3.75
C ALA A 169 0.61 -0.25 2.96
N LYS A 170 1.92 0.02 2.86
CA LYS A 170 2.44 1.10 2.03
C LYS A 170 2.70 0.60 0.62
N ILE A 171 1.86 0.98 -0.34
CA ILE A 171 1.97 0.62 -1.75
C ILE A 171 2.62 1.77 -2.48
N LYS A 172 3.78 1.54 -3.10
CA LYS A 172 4.46 2.55 -3.91
C LYS A 172 3.68 2.80 -5.20
N LEU A 173 3.48 4.06 -5.54
CA LEU A 173 2.94 4.51 -6.82
C LEU A 173 4.13 4.87 -7.72
N PRO A 174 4.52 4.01 -8.68
CA PRO A 174 5.71 4.24 -9.48
C PRO A 174 5.52 5.45 -10.41
N LEU A 175 6.52 6.33 -10.42
CA LEU A 175 6.62 7.48 -11.30
C LEU A 175 7.90 7.36 -12.14
N ASN A 176 7.87 7.88 -13.37
CA ASN A 176 9.08 8.07 -14.17
C ASN A 176 9.86 9.32 -13.71
N ASP A 177 10.91 9.68 -14.42
CA ASP A 177 11.74 10.84 -14.07
C ASP A 177 11.00 12.16 -14.24
N SER A 178 10.02 12.22 -15.15
CA SER A 178 9.14 13.37 -15.37
C SER A 178 7.90 13.35 -14.45
N GLU A 179 7.91 12.53 -13.39
CA GLU A 179 6.81 12.36 -12.41
C GLU A 179 5.49 11.88 -13.02
N THR A 180 5.52 11.30 -14.22
CA THR A 180 4.35 10.67 -14.84
C THR A 180 4.14 9.28 -14.23
N PRO A 181 2.88 8.92 -13.87
CA PRO A 181 2.57 7.61 -13.32
C PRO A 181 2.86 6.46 -14.30
N LEU A 182 3.50 5.40 -13.78
CA LEU A 182 3.86 4.18 -14.52
C LEU A 182 2.94 3.00 -14.20
N PHE A 183 1.72 3.27 -13.79
CA PHE A 183 0.67 2.28 -13.53
C PHE A 183 -0.62 2.69 -14.23
N ARG A 184 -1.59 1.79 -14.27
CA ARG A 184 -2.86 2.02 -14.95
C ARG A 184 -3.96 2.32 -13.95
N LEU A 185 -4.80 3.27 -14.29
CA LEU A 185 -6.00 3.59 -13.53
C LEU A 185 -7.23 3.35 -14.39
N LEU A 186 -8.17 2.64 -13.85
CA LEU A 186 -9.38 2.21 -14.56
C LEU A 186 -10.59 2.78 -13.82
N ASP A 187 -11.44 3.48 -14.52
CA ASP A 187 -12.73 3.93 -14.02
C ASP A 187 -13.78 2.85 -14.29
N LYS A 188 -14.40 2.37 -13.22
CA LYS A 188 -15.48 1.40 -13.28
C LYS A 188 -16.78 2.08 -12.88
N LYS A 189 -17.75 2.09 -13.79
CA LYS A 189 -19.08 2.60 -13.47
C LYS A 189 -19.86 1.64 -12.59
N ASP A 190 -20.54 2.18 -11.59
CA ASP A 190 -21.38 1.39 -10.66
C ASP A 190 -22.58 0.71 -11.35
N ASP A 191 -23.02 1.23 -12.49
CA ASP A 191 -24.19 0.78 -13.26
C ASP A 191 -23.97 -0.44 -14.18
N GLY A 192 -22.81 -1.11 -14.06
CA GLY A 192 -22.43 -2.22 -14.93
C GLY A 192 -21.92 -1.79 -16.30
N GLY A 193 -21.87 -0.51 -16.60
CA GLY A 193 -21.21 0.04 -17.76
C GLY A 193 -19.70 -0.19 -17.65
N GLY A 194 -19.09 -0.79 -18.68
CA GLY A 194 -17.72 -1.29 -18.74
C GLY A 194 -16.65 -0.45 -18.05
N THR A 195 -15.45 -0.97 -18.02
CA THR A 195 -14.27 -0.33 -17.41
C THR A 195 -13.54 0.52 -18.45
N ARG A 196 -13.26 1.78 -18.14
CA ARG A 196 -12.54 2.71 -19.01
C ARG A 196 -11.18 3.05 -18.39
N GLU A 197 -10.13 3.05 -19.21
CA GLU A 197 -8.81 3.51 -18.76
C GLU A 197 -8.80 5.05 -18.68
N ILE A 198 -8.27 5.54 -17.53
CA ILE A 198 -8.09 6.97 -17.28
C ILE A 198 -6.68 7.34 -17.76
N PRO A 199 -6.51 8.31 -18.65
CA PRO A 199 -5.19 8.80 -19.01
C PRO A 199 -4.56 9.53 -17.83
N LEU A 200 -3.32 9.14 -17.45
CA LEU A 200 -2.56 9.73 -16.37
C LEU A 200 -1.38 10.52 -16.96
N ASN A 201 -1.46 11.82 -16.97
CA ASN A 201 -0.39 12.70 -17.46
C ASN A 201 0.54 13.17 -16.32
N ASN A 202 -0.01 13.26 -15.11
CA ASN A 202 0.70 13.73 -13.92
C ASN A 202 0.11 13.10 -12.66
N PHE A 203 0.75 13.33 -11.52
CA PHE A 203 0.32 12.76 -10.25
C PHE A 203 -1.00 13.37 -9.73
N SER A 204 -1.33 14.60 -10.12
CA SER A 204 -2.61 15.23 -9.77
C SER A 204 -3.80 14.45 -10.34
N ASP A 205 -3.66 13.87 -11.54
CA ASP A 205 -4.71 13.01 -12.13
C ASP A 205 -4.98 11.78 -11.26
N VAL A 206 -3.93 11.20 -10.67
CA VAL A 206 -4.07 10.09 -9.72
C VAL A 206 -4.87 10.50 -8.49
N THR A 207 -4.52 11.64 -7.88
CA THR A 207 -5.17 12.09 -6.62
C THR A 207 -6.63 12.49 -6.81
N LYS A 208 -7.06 12.88 -8.02
CA LYS A 208 -8.47 13.15 -8.34
C LYS A 208 -9.34 11.89 -8.27
N HIS A 209 -8.78 10.74 -8.67
CA HIS A 209 -9.52 9.48 -8.76
C HIS A 209 -9.31 8.58 -7.55
N MET A 210 -8.11 8.57 -6.95
CA MET A 210 -7.79 7.77 -5.76
C MET A 210 -7.95 8.60 -4.47
N ARG A 211 -9.16 9.11 -4.25
CA ARG A 211 -9.48 10.02 -3.14
C ARG A 211 -10.27 9.33 -2.02
N TYR A 212 -10.51 10.06 -0.97
CA TYR A 212 -11.37 9.67 0.14
C TYR A 212 -12.74 9.19 -0.34
N MET A 213 -13.27 8.14 0.26
CA MET A 213 -14.57 7.50 -0.06
C MET A 213 -14.66 6.86 -1.46
N THR A 214 -13.57 6.74 -2.18
CA THR A 214 -13.54 5.97 -3.43
C THR A 214 -13.39 4.49 -3.14
N LYS A 215 -14.12 3.64 -3.85
CA LYS A 215 -13.92 2.19 -3.86
C LYS A 215 -12.77 1.84 -4.79
N HIS A 216 -11.88 0.99 -4.32
CA HIS A 216 -10.72 0.53 -5.07
C HIS A 216 -10.62 -0.98 -5.10
N ARG A 217 -10.08 -1.50 -6.20
CA ARG A 217 -9.51 -2.83 -6.33
C ARG A 217 -8.18 -2.68 -7.03
N MET A 218 -7.11 -3.17 -6.44
CA MET A 218 -5.75 -2.95 -6.91
C MET A 218 -5.09 -4.26 -7.35
N ILE A 219 -4.18 -4.16 -8.31
CA ILE A 219 -3.18 -5.17 -8.61
C ILE A 219 -1.85 -4.60 -8.13
N ILE A 220 -1.23 -5.28 -7.19
CA ILE A 220 0.06 -4.91 -6.61
C ILE A 220 1.12 -5.96 -6.97
N ASP A 221 2.35 -5.49 -7.11
CA ASP A 221 3.51 -6.28 -7.51
C ASP A 221 4.47 -6.42 -6.34
N VAL A 222 4.89 -7.65 -6.06
CA VAL A 222 5.89 -8.01 -5.05
C VAL A 222 7.13 -8.53 -5.79
N GLN A 223 8.03 -7.62 -6.15
CA GLN A 223 9.09 -7.93 -7.11
C GLN A 223 10.49 -7.98 -6.50
N LYS A 224 10.74 -7.21 -5.46
CA LYS A 224 12.09 -7.09 -4.89
C LYS A 224 12.12 -6.76 -3.41
N LEU A 225 13.15 -7.25 -2.77
CA LEU A 225 13.61 -6.78 -1.46
C LEU A 225 14.55 -5.59 -1.65
N TYR A 226 14.46 -4.63 -0.79
CA TYR A 226 15.44 -3.55 -0.66
C TYR A 226 16.17 -3.65 0.67
N ALA A 227 17.41 -3.18 0.73
CA ALA A 227 18.16 -3.04 1.96
C ALA A 227 18.91 -1.71 1.97
N MET A 228 18.79 -0.95 3.05
CA MET A 228 19.49 0.32 3.22
C MET A 228 20.97 0.08 3.47
N LYS A 229 21.86 0.83 2.83
CA LYS A 229 23.32 0.76 3.04
C LYS A 229 23.73 1.42 4.36
N THR A 230 22.93 2.39 4.84
CA THR A 230 23.15 3.13 6.08
C THR A 230 21.96 2.98 7.01
N SER A 231 22.17 3.08 8.31
CA SER A 231 21.10 3.18 9.31
C SER A 231 20.58 4.63 9.34
N SER A 232 19.27 4.79 9.50
CA SER A 232 18.63 6.08 9.74
C SER A 232 17.97 6.06 11.11
N GLY A 233 18.53 6.76 12.08
CA GLY A 233 17.93 6.92 13.41
C GLY A 233 18.02 5.72 14.35
N GLY A 234 18.78 4.67 14.05
CA GLY A 234 18.94 3.48 14.90
C GLY A 234 20.19 2.68 14.58
N ASP A 235 20.49 1.66 15.39
CA ASP A 235 21.70 0.84 15.24
C ASP A 235 21.62 -0.13 14.04
N LYS A 236 20.42 -0.48 13.60
CA LYS A 236 20.19 -1.45 12.53
C LYS A 236 19.76 -0.79 11.22
N ARG A 237 20.24 -1.36 10.13
CA ARG A 237 19.80 -0.99 8.78
C ARG A 237 18.46 -1.63 8.48
N LYS A 238 17.58 -0.91 7.82
CA LYS A 238 16.26 -1.45 7.43
C LYS A 238 16.36 -2.22 6.12
N TYR A 239 15.66 -3.34 6.04
CA TYR A 239 15.36 -4.04 4.80
C TYR A 239 13.89 -4.43 4.74
N GLY A 240 13.34 -4.65 3.56
CA GLY A 240 11.94 -5.02 3.43
C GLY A 240 11.54 -5.25 1.99
N VAL A 241 10.28 -5.59 1.80
CA VAL A 241 9.69 -5.85 0.48
C VAL A 241 9.20 -4.54 -0.13
N THR A 242 9.47 -4.35 -1.42
CA THR A 242 8.87 -3.26 -2.19
C THR A 242 7.57 -3.76 -2.80
N VAL A 243 6.46 -3.17 -2.36
CA VAL A 243 5.13 -3.39 -2.93
C VAL A 243 4.79 -2.21 -3.83
N ARG A 244 4.46 -2.46 -5.10
CA ARG A 244 4.16 -1.43 -6.10
C ARG A 244 2.76 -1.62 -6.68
N LEU A 245 2.12 -0.50 -7.03
CA LEU A 245 0.90 -0.52 -7.81
C LEU A 245 1.22 -0.83 -9.29
N VAL A 246 0.48 -1.76 -9.87
CA VAL A 246 0.48 -2.10 -11.30
C VAL A 246 -0.74 -1.53 -11.98
N ALA A 247 -1.91 -1.72 -11.36
CA ALA A 247 -3.17 -1.18 -11.83
C ALA A 247 -4.14 -0.99 -10.66
N ALA A 248 -5.05 -0.04 -10.79
CA ALA A 248 -6.16 0.11 -9.86
C ALA A 248 -7.47 0.35 -10.62
N GLU A 249 -8.53 -0.33 -10.21
CA GLU A 249 -9.90 0.06 -10.53
C GLU A 249 -10.38 1.03 -9.46
N CYS A 250 -10.96 2.14 -9.88
CA CYS A 250 -11.60 3.11 -9.03
C CYS A 250 -13.07 3.18 -9.42
N THR A 251 -13.96 3.07 -8.44
CA THR A 251 -15.37 3.34 -8.62
C THR A 251 -15.67 4.60 -7.82
N ASN A 252 -15.82 5.71 -8.50
CA ASN A 252 -16.26 6.94 -7.86
C ASN A 252 -17.71 6.74 -7.43
N ARG A 253 -18.00 6.98 -6.15
CA ARG A 253 -19.38 7.16 -5.71
C ARG A 253 -19.96 8.27 -6.56
N ALA A 254 -21.13 8.03 -7.16
CA ALA A 254 -21.89 9.08 -7.85
C ALA A 254 -21.80 10.35 -6.99
N GLU A 255 -21.45 11.47 -7.59
CA GLU A 255 -21.47 12.74 -6.89
C GLU A 255 -22.81 12.83 -6.19
N VAL A 256 -22.80 12.78 -4.87
CA VAL A 256 -23.96 13.18 -4.10
C VAL A 256 -24.12 14.64 -4.46
N THR A 257 -24.99 14.90 -5.43
CA THR A 257 -25.41 16.23 -5.76
C THR A 257 -25.88 16.82 -4.43
N ASN A 258 -25.09 17.76 -3.90
CA ASN A 258 -25.41 18.57 -2.72
C ASN A 258 -26.61 19.49 -2.99
N ASN A 259 -27.68 18.96 -3.54
CA ASN A 259 -28.92 19.64 -3.79
C ASN A 259 -30.05 19.21 -2.85
N LYS A 260 -29.73 18.96 -1.57
CA LYS A 260 -30.76 18.86 -0.53
C LYS A 260 -30.15 19.10 0.86
N CYS A 261 -29.72 20.30 1.10
CA CYS A 261 -29.58 20.84 2.47
C CYS A 261 -29.65 22.37 2.45
N VAL A 262 -30.58 22.90 1.66
CA VAL A 262 -31.08 24.25 1.82
C VAL A 262 -32.59 24.08 1.70
N ASP A 263 -33.25 23.99 2.79
CA ASP A 263 -34.68 24.24 3.01
C ASP A 263 -35.21 23.33 4.12
N SER A 264 -34.94 23.71 5.34
CA SER A 264 -35.85 23.46 6.48
C SER A 264 -35.29 24.08 7.76
N PHE A 265 -35.09 25.37 7.75
CA PHE A 265 -35.23 26.21 8.93
C PHE A 265 -36.06 27.42 8.50
N ASP A 266 -37.34 27.20 8.39
CA ASP A 266 -38.34 28.24 8.50
C ASP A 266 -39.15 27.96 9.73
N ASP A 267 -39.12 28.98 10.66
CA ASP A 267 -40.00 29.33 11.78
C ASP A 267 -40.20 28.31 12.89
#